data_96b5b5161774c68a290b3de3e14400a8
#
_entry.id   96b5b5161774c68a290b3de3e14400a8
#
_cell.length_a   1.000
_cell.length_b   1.000
_cell.length_c   1.000
_cell.angle_alpha   90.00
_cell.angle_beta   90.00
_cell.angle_gamma   90.00
#
_symmetry.space_group_name_H-M   'P 1'
#
loop_
_entity.id
_entity.type
_entity.pdbx_description
1 polymer ?
#
loop_
_entity_poly.entity_id
_entity_poly.type
_entity_poly.pdbx_seq_one_letter_code
_entity_poly.pdbx_strand_id
1 'polypeptide(L)'
;MPTPRDHLGAGVIKGRLYAVAGRNSTSFTLGNLEEFDPLARIWIARAPMPTPRSGVAAAVVNDRLLVFGGEGNARNPRGVFQQVEAFDPDANRWQSLPPMPTPRHGIGAAVLLSDIFIPGGASVEGFGATNVHEVLRVQDAPMR
;
A
#
# COMPACT_ATOMS: atom_id res chain seq x y z
N MET A 1 14.70 -7.77 -6.77
CA MET A 1 14.21 -6.48 -6.30
C MET A 1 15.41 -5.64 -5.90
N PRO A 2 15.65 -4.47 -6.54
CA PRO A 2 16.85 -3.66 -6.31
C PRO A 2 16.96 -3.08 -4.90
N THR A 3 15.83 -2.69 -4.29
CA THR A 3 15.82 -2.13 -2.93
C THR A 3 15.44 -3.21 -1.92
N PRO A 4 16.39 -3.76 -1.13
CA PRO A 4 16.07 -4.72 -0.07
C PRO A 4 15.18 -4.06 1.00
N ARG A 5 14.06 -4.69 1.37
CA ARG A 5 13.12 -4.17 2.35
C ARG A 5 12.15 -5.22 2.86
N ASP A 6 11.67 -5.01 4.05
CA ASP A 6 10.57 -5.74 4.68
C ASP A 6 9.32 -4.85 4.85
N HIS A 7 8.21 -5.37 5.37
CA HIS A 7 6.96 -4.65 5.64
C HIS A 7 6.39 -3.89 4.43
N LEU A 8 6.63 -4.44 3.24
CA LEU A 8 6.17 -3.90 1.95
C LEU A 8 4.80 -4.48 1.56
N GLY A 9 4.13 -3.80 0.63
CA GLY A 9 2.97 -4.32 -0.09
C GLY A 9 3.35 -4.86 -1.45
N ALA A 10 2.54 -5.77 -1.99
CA ALA A 10 2.73 -6.29 -3.34
C ALA A 10 1.40 -6.52 -4.06
N GLY A 11 1.45 -6.50 -5.40
CA GLY A 11 0.30 -6.80 -6.25
C GLY A 11 0.72 -7.17 -7.66
N VAL A 12 -0.17 -7.80 -8.41
CA VAL A 12 0.07 -8.16 -9.81
C VAL A 12 -0.93 -7.41 -10.70
N ILE A 13 -0.43 -6.68 -11.69
CA ILE A 13 -1.24 -5.98 -12.69
C ILE A 13 -0.73 -6.39 -14.08
N LYS A 14 -1.64 -6.86 -14.93
CA LYS A 14 -1.33 -7.24 -16.33
C LYS A 14 -0.09 -8.16 -16.44
N GLY A 15 0.05 -9.12 -15.50
CA GLY A 15 1.15 -10.09 -15.47
C GLY A 15 2.49 -9.54 -14.98
N ARG A 16 2.54 -8.32 -14.43
CA ARG A 16 3.71 -7.71 -13.82
C ARG A 16 3.54 -7.62 -12.30
N LEU A 17 4.60 -7.95 -11.56
CA LEU A 17 4.61 -7.85 -10.10
C LEU A 17 5.07 -6.44 -9.68
N TYR A 18 4.34 -5.84 -8.78
CA TYR A 18 4.68 -4.55 -8.15
C TYR A 18 5.01 -4.76 -6.68
N ALA A 19 6.13 -4.19 -6.23
CA ALA A 19 6.53 -4.15 -4.82
C ALA A 19 6.61 -2.68 -4.38
N VAL A 20 5.90 -2.32 -3.31
CA VAL A 20 5.70 -0.92 -2.89
C VAL A 20 5.93 -0.73 -1.40
N ALA A 21 6.41 0.45 -1.02
CA ALA A 21 6.58 0.83 0.38
C ALA A 21 7.59 -0.06 1.13
N GLY A 22 7.48 -0.11 2.46
CA GLY A 22 8.32 -0.95 3.31
C GLY A 22 9.37 -0.17 4.08
N ARG A 23 10.32 -0.90 4.65
CA ARG A 23 11.44 -0.36 5.42
C ARG A 23 12.70 -1.21 5.25
N ASN A 24 13.83 -0.67 5.64
CA ASN A 24 15.11 -1.39 5.73
C ASN A 24 15.96 -0.81 6.86
N SER A 25 17.22 -1.27 6.97
CA SER A 25 18.13 -0.83 8.02
C SER A 25 18.50 0.67 7.98
N THR A 26 18.25 1.36 6.86
CA THR A 26 18.59 2.77 6.69
C THR A 26 17.39 3.71 6.73
N SER A 27 16.18 3.18 6.51
CA SER A 27 14.94 3.98 6.54
C SER A 27 13.77 3.16 7.05
N PHE A 28 13.06 3.71 8.03
CA PHE A 28 11.85 3.12 8.60
C PHE A 28 10.63 3.26 7.68
N THR A 29 10.70 4.18 6.72
CA THR A 29 9.63 4.42 5.74
C THR A 29 10.20 4.58 4.34
N LEU A 30 9.76 3.75 3.41
CA LEU A 30 10.14 3.82 2.01
C LEU A 30 8.93 4.11 1.13
N GLY A 31 9.14 4.91 0.10
CA GLY A 31 8.14 5.17 -0.95
C GLY A 31 8.44 4.44 -2.25
N ASN A 32 9.46 3.59 -2.29
CA ASN A 32 9.86 2.89 -3.50
C ASN A 32 8.72 2.07 -4.07
N LEU A 33 8.51 2.19 -5.40
CA LEU A 33 7.69 1.31 -6.21
C LEU A 33 8.57 0.69 -7.28
N GLU A 34 8.65 -0.62 -7.29
CA GLU A 34 9.43 -1.39 -8.23
C GLU A 34 8.55 -2.43 -8.93
N GLU A 35 8.63 -2.47 -10.24
CA GLU A 35 7.90 -3.39 -11.12
C GLU A 35 8.83 -4.48 -11.63
N PHE A 36 8.42 -5.73 -11.53
CA PHE A 36 9.12 -6.86 -12.12
C PHE A 36 8.43 -7.33 -13.40
N ASP A 37 9.19 -7.36 -14.49
CA ASP A 37 8.78 -7.97 -15.75
C ASP A 37 9.27 -9.43 -15.78
N PRO A 38 8.38 -10.42 -15.68
CA PRO A 38 8.77 -11.83 -15.61
C PRO A 38 9.29 -12.37 -16.96
N LEU A 39 8.93 -11.76 -18.07
CA LEU A 39 9.40 -12.17 -19.41
C LEU A 39 10.84 -11.69 -19.64
N ALA A 40 11.10 -10.41 -19.37
CA ALA A 40 12.44 -9.82 -19.48
C ALA A 40 13.33 -10.18 -18.29
N ARG A 41 12.75 -10.62 -17.15
CA ARG A 41 13.42 -10.90 -15.87
C ARG A 41 14.16 -9.70 -15.31
N ILE A 42 13.59 -8.52 -15.45
CA ILE A 42 14.16 -7.25 -14.96
C ILE A 42 13.22 -6.57 -13.97
N TRP A 43 13.82 -5.77 -13.08
CA TRP A 43 13.10 -4.83 -12.24
C TRP A 43 13.22 -3.42 -12.80
N ILE A 44 12.12 -2.67 -12.78
CA ILE A 44 12.00 -1.30 -13.28
C ILE A 44 11.50 -0.42 -12.13
N ALA A 45 12.22 0.67 -11.85
CA ALA A 45 11.73 1.67 -10.90
C ALA A 45 10.56 2.45 -11.51
N ARG A 46 9.51 2.63 -10.72
CA ARG A 46 8.33 3.42 -11.09
C ARG A 46 8.25 4.67 -10.20
N ALA A 47 7.29 5.55 -10.50
CA ALA A 47 7.05 6.74 -9.69
C ALA A 47 6.86 6.34 -8.21
N PRO A 48 7.65 6.91 -7.28
CA PRO A 48 7.57 6.55 -5.88
C PRO A 48 6.23 6.97 -5.28
N MET A 49 5.78 6.22 -4.26
CA MET A 49 4.58 6.54 -3.50
C MET A 49 4.74 7.89 -2.78
N PRO A 50 3.77 8.81 -2.87
CA PRO A 50 3.92 10.17 -2.31
C PRO A 50 4.09 10.21 -0.80
N THR A 51 3.50 9.25 -0.06
CA THR A 51 3.60 9.16 1.39
C THR A 51 4.41 7.91 1.78
N PRO A 52 5.75 8.01 1.96
CA PRO A 52 6.58 6.89 2.35
C PRO A 52 6.15 6.30 3.68
N ARG A 53 5.99 4.97 3.76
CA ARG A 53 5.55 4.25 4.97
C ARG A 53 5.84 2.76 4.90
N SER A 54 5.82 2.09 6.04
CA SER A 54 5.96 0.64 6.15
C SER A 54 4.73 -0.02 6.78
N GLY A 55 4.68 -1.34 6.83
CA GLY A 55 3.56 -2.07 7.45
C GLY A 55 2.22 -1.86 6.73
N VAL A 56 2.26 -1.62 5.44
CA VAL A 56 1.11 -1.35 4.58
C VAL A 56 0.39 -2.63 4.15
N ALA A 57 -0.89 -2.50 3.76
CA ALA A 57 -1.54 -3.46 2.88
C ALA A 57 -1.58 -2.96 1.44
N ALA A 58 -1.65 -3.89 0.50
CA ALA A 58 -1.85 -3.58 -0.91
C ALA A 58 -2.92 -4.49 -1.52
N ALA A 59 -3.68 -3.95 -2.45
CA ALA A 59 -4.66 -4.70 -3.25
C ALA A 59 -4.70 -4.18 -4.68
N VAL A 60 -5.08 -5.02 -5.62
CA VAL A 60 -5.24 -4.64 -7.03
C VAL A 60 -6.70 -4.70 -7.42
N VAL A 61 -7.22 -3.58 -7.91
CA VAL A 61 -8.57 -3.46 -8.45
C VAL A 61 -8.54 -2.55 -9.67
N ASN A 62 -9.26 -2.93 -10.73
CA ASN A 62 -9.35 -2.17 -11.98
C ASN A 62 -7.98 -1.75 -12.54
N ASP A 63 -7.03 -2.70 -12.58
CA ASP A 63 -5.66 -2.49 -13.04
C ASP A 63 -4.90 -1.38 -12.30
N ARG A 64 -5.25 -1.10 -11.03
CA ARG A 64 -4.54 -0.16 -10.17
C ARG A 64 -4.09 -0.83 -8.88
N LEU A 65 -2.91 -0.44 -8.40
CA LEU A 65 -2.38 -0.88 -7.11
C LEU A 65 -2.80 0.13 -6.04
N LEU A 66 -3.65 -0.30 -5.12
CA LEU A 66 -4.07 0.50 -3.97
C LEU A 66 -3.24 0.13 -2.74
N VAL A 67 -2.78 1.14 -1.99
CA VAL A 67 -1.95 0.96 -0.80
C VAL A 67 -2.63 1.63 0.40
N PHE A 68 -2.77 0.87 1.48
CA PHE A 68 -3.56 1.23 2.66
C PHE A 68 -2.70 1.35 3.90
N GLY A 69 -2.99 2.36 4.72
CA GLY A 69 -2.46 2.50 6.06
C GLY A 69 -0.93 2.47 6.13
N GLY A 70 -0.41 1.93 7.21
CA GLY A 70 1.02 1.81 7.48
C GLY A 70 1.45 2.47 8.78
N GLU A 71 2.75 2.38 9.07
CA GLU A 71 3.40 2.97 10.25
C GLU A 71 4.60 3.84 9.88
N GLY A 72 5.14 4.58 10.87
CA GLY A 72 6.23 5.55 10.69
C GLY A 72 5.73 6.99 10.53
N ASN A 73 4.51 7.29 10.97
CA ASN A 73 3.92 8.62 10.87
C ASN A 73 4.29 9.51 12.07
N ALA A 74 5.39 10.23 11.97
CA ALA A 74 5.86 11.14 13.03
C ALA A 74 4.87 12.29 13.36
N ARG A 75 3.87 12.56 12.51
CA ARG A 75 2.84 13.57 12.75
C ARG A 75 1.62 13.04 13.51
N ASN A 76 1.51 11.72 13.65
CA ASN A 76 0.44 11.07 14.39
C ASN A 76 0.99 10.53 15.71
N PRO A 77 0.44 10.88 16.89
CA PRO A 77 0.91 10.37 18.18
C PRO A 77 0.90 8.85 18.31
N ARG A 78 0.11 8.16 17.48
CA ARG A 78 0.06 6.70 17.43
C ARG A 78 1.01 6.11 16.37
N GLY A 79 1.72 6.95 15.59
CA GLY A 79 2.67 6.53 14.58
C GLY A 79 2.07 5.87 13.34
N VAL A 80 0.75 5.84 13.18
CA VAL A 80 0.06 5.13 12.09
C VAL A 80 -0.52 6.06 11.04
N PHE A 81 -0.68 5.54 9.82
CA PHE A 81 -1.25 6.23 8.67
C PHE A 81 -2.70 5.80 8.40
N GLN A 82 -3.50 6.75 7.92
CA GLN A 82 -4.84 6.50 7.37
C GLN A 82 -4.88 6.60 5.85
N GLN A 83 -3.78 7.01 5.22
CA GLN A 83 -3.68 7.28 3.80
C GLN A 83 -4.04 6.05 2.97
N VAL A 84 -4.79 6.31 1.88
CA VAL A 84 -5.02 5.38 0.79
C VAL A 84 -4.53 6.05 -0.48
N GLU A 85 -3.62 5.39 -1.17
CA GLU A 85 -3.04 5.88 -2.42
C GLU A 85 -3.13 4.83 -3.50
N ALA A 86 -3.52 5.23 -4.71
CA ALA A 86 -3.67 4.36 -5.86
C ALA A 86 -2.64 4.69 -6.93
N PHE A 87 -1.94 3.69 -7.43
CA PHE A 87 -1.01 3.80 -8.54
C PHE A 87 -1.66 3.36 -9.85
N ASP A 88 -1.53 4.21 -10.85
CA ASP A 88 -1.91 3.93 -12.24
C ASP A 88 -0.65 3.57 -13.03
N PRO A 89 -0.48 2.30 -13.45
CA PRO A 89 0.73 1.87 -14.16
C PRO A 89 0.85 2.44 -15.58
N ASP A 90 -0.28 2.69 -16.25
CA ASP A 90 -0.29 3.22 -17.61
C ASP A 90 0.14 4.69 -17.62
N ALA A 91 -0.30 5.46 -16.63
CA ALA A 91 0.09 6.86 -16.46
C ALA A 91 1.38 7.05 -15.63
N ASN A 92 1.89 5.99 -14.99
CA ASN A 92 3.02 6.02 -14.05
C ASN A 92 2.87 7.11 -12.97
N ARG A 93 1.68 7.20 -12.36
CA ARG A 93 1.35 8.23 -11.37
C ARG A 93 0.49 7.72 -10.24
N TRP A 94 0.55 8.43 -9.12
CA TRP A 94 -0.25 8.19 -7.92
C TRP A 94 -1.42 9.16 -7.81
N GLN A 95 -2.49 8.69 -7.17
CA GLN A 95 -3.66 9.47 -6.78
C GLN A 95 -3.99 9.17 -5.33
N SER A 96 -4.25 10.20 -4.52
CA SER A 96 -4.80 10.04 -3.17
C SER A 96 -6.29 9.72 -3.26
N LEU A 97 -6.72 8.76 -2.45
CA LEU A 97 -8.13 8.38 -2.29
C LEU A 97 -8.63 8.79 -0.90
N PRO A 98 -9.95 8.71 -0.63
CA PRO A 98 -10.48 8.91 0.71
C PRO A 98 -9.74 8.03 1.73
N PRO A 99 -9.36 8.56 2.90
CA PRO A 99 -8.57 7.83 3.88
C PRO A 99 -9.38 6.71 4.55
N MET A 100 -8.67 5.75 5.12
CA MET A 100 -9.27 4.76 6.01
C MET A 100 -9.90 5.46 7.22
N PRO A 101 -11.10 5.06 7.66
CA PRO A 101 -11.70 5.59 8.89
C PRO A 101 -10.83 5.36 10.13
N THR A 102 -10.18 4.21 10.23
CA THR A 102 -9.28 3.86 11.34
C THR A 102 -7.85 3.70 10.84
N PRO A 103 -6.92 4.61 11.22
CA PRO A 103 -5.50 4.46 10.90
C PRO A 103 -4.93 3.16 11.50
N ARG A 104 -4.26 2.35 10.68
CA ARG A 104 -3.70 1.04 11.10
C ARG A 104 -2.51 0.63 10.25
N HIS A 105 -1.66 -0.24 10.82
CA HIS A 105 -0.57 -0.90 10.13
C HIS A 105 -0.58 -2.41 10.39
N GLY A 106 0.32 -3.16 9.76
CA GLY A 106 0.37 -4.62 9.89
C GLY A 106 -0.95 -5.26 9.47
N ILE A 107 -1.58 -4.70 8.45
CA ILE A 107 -2.87 -5.09 7.91
C ILE A 107 -2.71 -5.92 6.65
N GLY A 108 -3.71 -6.77 6.37
CA GLY A 108 -3.91 -7.40 5.07
C GLY A 108 -5.01 -6.68 4.28
N ALA A 109 -5.04 -6.88 2.97
CA ALA A 109 -6.15 -6.48 2.13
C ALA A 109 -6.50 -7.61 1.18
N ALA A 110 -7.78 -7.86 0.99
CA ALA A 110 -8.28 -8.88 0.07
C ALA A 110 -9.41 -8.30 -0.78
N VAL A 111 -9.41 -8.65 -2.07
CA VAL A 111 -10.46 -8.23 -3.00
C VAL A 111 -11.48 -9.36 -3.10
N LEU A 112 -12.75 -9.01 -2.91
CA LEU A 112 -13.88 -9.88 -3.17
C LEU A 112 -14.89 -9.11 -4.01
N LEU A 113 -15.14 -9.59 -5.22
CA LEU A 113 -15.86 -8.88 -6.27
C LEU A 113 -15.13 -7.56 -6.61
N SER A 114 -15.71 -6.41 -6.30
CA SER A 114 -15.07 -5.09 -6.49
C SER A 114 -14.74 -4.38 -5.17
N ASP A 115 -15.04 -5.01 -4.04
CA ASP A 115 -14.82 -4.45 -2.71
C ASP A 115 -13.49 -4.94 -2.14
N ILE A 116 -12.80 -4.07 -1.38
CA ILE A 116 -11.55 -4.37 -0.71
C ILE A 116 -11.80 -4.47 0.78
N PHE A 117 -11.53 -5.63 1.35
CA PHE A 117 -11.71 -5.96 2.76
C PHE A 117 -10.38 -5.83 3.48
N ILE A 118 -10.37 -5.07 4.58
CA ILE A 118 -9.17 -4.74 5.36
C ILE A 118 -9.42 -5.13 6.82
N PRO A 119 -9.15 -6.40 7.20
CA PRO A 119 -9.36 -6.88 8.57
C PRO A 119 -8.17 -6.61 9.47
N GLY A 120 -8.45 -6.35 10.76
CA GLY A 120 -7.48 -6.35 11.85
C GLY A 120 -6.36 -5.32 11.72
N GLY A 121 -5.16 -5.71 12.13
CA GLY A 121 -3.95 -4.89 12.19
C GLY A 121 -3.74 -4.24 13.56
N ALA A 122 -2.90 -3.21 13.60
CA ALA A 122 -2.57 -2.47 14.81
C ALA A 122 -2.88 -0.99 14.65
N SER A 123 -3.51 -0.40 15.67
CA SER A 123 -3.90 1.02 15.69
C SER A 123 -2.83 1.93 16.34
N VAL A 124 -1.69 1.36 16.72
CA VAL A 124 -0.52 2.06 17.27
C VAL A 124 0.72 1.43 16.65
N GLU A 125 1.74 2.22 16.33
CA GLU A 125 3.02 1.75 15.82
C GLU A 125 3.62 0.67 16.70
N GLY A 126 4.16 -0.39 16.11
CA GLY A 126 4.70 -1.55 16.80
C GLY A 126 3.61 -2.54 17.22
N PHE A 127 2.95 -2.31 18.36
CA PHE A 127 1.96 -3.23 18.93
C PHE A 127 0.66 -2.51 19.28
N GLY A 128 -0.47 -3.04 18.89
CA GLY A 128 -1.78 -2.42 19.18
C GLY A 128 -2.88 -3.13 18.40
N ALA A 129 -2.90 -4.47 18.49
CA ALA A 129 -3.84 -5.30 17.76
C ALA A 129 -5.29 -4.85 17.95
N THR A 130 -6.04 -4.85 16.86
CA THR A 130 -7.45 -4.47 16.82
C THR A 130 -8.25 -5.48 15.99
N ASN A 131 -9.54 -5.58 16.27
CA ASN A 131 -10.48 -6.37 15.50
C ASN A 131 -11.28 -5.54 14.48
N VAL A 132 -10.86 -4.32 14.21
CA VAL A 132 -11.51 -3.45 13.22
C VAL A 132 -11.50 -4.13 11.86
N HIS A 133 -12.64 -4.10 11.19
CA HIS A 133 -12.81 -4.58 9.83
C HIS A 133 -13.47 -3.48 9.00
N GLU A 134 -12.77 -3.01 7.99
CA GLU A 134 -13.24 -1.97 7.09
C GLU A 134 -13.33 -2.49 5.66
N VAL A 135 -14.27 -1.94 4.91
CA VAL A 135 -14.47 -2.28 3.49
C VAL A 135 -14.41 -0.99 2.68
N LEU A 136 -13.51 -0.95 1.69
CA LEU A 136 -13.49 0.10 0.68
C LEU A 136 -14.27 -0.38 -0.55
N ARG A 137 -15.34 0.35 -0.90
CA ARG A 137 -16.07 0.13 -2.14
C ARG A 137 -15.47 0.97 -3.25
N VAL A 138 -14.99 0.31 -4.30
CA VAL A 138 -14.28 1.00 -5.39
C VAL A 138 -15.20 1.93 -6.19
N GLN A 139 -16.52 1.71 -6.15
CA GLN A 139 -17.49 2.61 -6.80
C GLN A 139 -17.55 4.00 -6.15
N ASP A 140 -17.13 4.12 -4.89
CA ASP A 140 -17.13 5.39 -4.15
C ASP A 140 -15.83 6.20 -4.39
N ALA A 141 -14.87 5.65 -5.10
CA ALA A 141 -13.64 6.32 -5.46
C ALA A 141 -13.65 6.67 -6.96
N PRO A 142 -14.04 7.90 -7.37
CA PRO A 142 -13.97 8.30 -8.76
C PRO A 142 -12.51 8.32 -9.20
N MET A 143 -12.10 7.24 -9.84
CA MET A 143 -10.79 7.15 -10.47
C MET A 143 -10.89 7.89 -11.82
N ARG A 144 -10.54 9.17 -11.82
CA ARG A 144 -10.40 10.01 -13.02
C ARG A 144 -8.96 9.98 -13.53
#